data_05d84f97d616da752912f015d32c2aa4
#
_entry.id   05d84f97d616da752912f015d32c2aa4
#
_cell.length_a   1.000
_cell.length_b   1.000
_cell.length_c   1.000
_cell.angle_alpha   90.00
_cell.angle_beta   90.00
_cell.angle_gamma   90.00
#
_symmetry.space_group_name_H-M   'P 1'
#
loop_
_entity.id
_entity.type
_entity.pdbx_description
1 polymer ?
#
loop_
_entity_poly.entity_id
_entity_poly.type
_entity_poly.pdbx_seq_one_letter_code
_entity_poly.pdbx_strand_id
1 'polypeptide(L)'
;MNGSVKKEGNSWYYVFYLEKDVNGKRRQKKKRGFKTKKEAQKALNEAINAINKGTYIEPSNLVYKDYLEQWFSTKKNSIGIQTAKVYENYLKGRIMPALGNYTLSKFSTIHIQSFINSLNEEGLSSATIKKVFEIIRNSLEHAVDFELVHKNVASKVKLPKSNKKEMTVWNEEEVNKFLKVGKEDSAYIVFYLALTTGMRQGEILGLRWKDIDLDKGLINIKQTLSHDGKTFISGAKTKSSLRTINLSDLTIKTLKARKLIVSKEKLSLGPIYVDYDLVACTQHGTPFNPANVRRTFKKLIKLADVSDIRFHDLRHTHATLLLSKGINVKVISERLGHSNIKVTLDTYSHVLPTMQEEVARKLDEIIK
;
A
#
# COMPACT_ATOMS: atom_id res chain seq x y z
N MET A 1 4.54 -43.22 22.34
CA MET A 1 3.30 -42.87 23.09
C MET A 1 2.23 -43.90 22.85
N ASN A 2 1.47 -44.28 23.89
CA ASN A 2 0.40 -45.29 23.78
C ASN A 2 -0.95 -44.55 23.87
N GLY A 3 -1.87 -44.93 23.00
CA GLY A 3 -3.26 -44.48 23.01
C GLY A 3 -4.21 -45.69 22.93
N SER A 4 -5.47 -45.49 23.26
CA SER A 4 -6.49 -46.54 23.20
C SER A 4 -7.77 -46.05 22.53
N VAL A 5 -8.45 -46.96 21.81
CA VAL A 5 -9.74 -46.72 21.20
C VAL A 5 -10.80 -47.42 22.03
N LYS A 6 -11.86 -46.71 22.40
CA LYS A 6 -12.97 -47.23 23.22
C LYS A 6 -14.32 -46.87 22.61
N LYS A 7 -15.35 -47.65 22.95
CA LYS A 7 -16.74 -47.42 22.53
C LYS A 7 -17.50 -46.69 23.64
N GLU A 8 -18.32 -45.70 23.28
CA GLU A 8 -19.20 -44.96 24.21
C GLU A 8 -20.58 -44.81 23.54
N GLY A 9 -21.54 -45.60 23.98
CA GLY A 9 -22.84 -45.73 23.31
C GLY A 9 -22.71 -46.22 21.87
N ASN A 10 -23.25 -45.47 20.91
CA ASN A 10 -23.22 -45.80 19.48
C ASN A 10 -22.02 -45.20 18.75
N SER A 11 -21.06 -44.56 19.44
CA SER A 11 -19.88 -43.94 18.85
C SER A 11 -18.58 -44.45 19.44
N TRP A 12 -17.50 -44.26 18.68
CA TRP A 12 -16.16 -44.59 19.12
C TRP A 12 -15.38 -43.34 19.45
N TYR A 13 -14.42 -43.42 20.36
CA TYR A 13 -13.47 -42.40 20.70
C TYR A 13 -12.09 -42.93 20.92
N TYR A 14 -11.10 -42.08 20.80
CA TYR A 14 -9.74 -42.41 21.21
C TYR A 14 -9.26 -41.55 22.34
N VAL A 15 -8.30 -42.05 23.07
CA VAL A 15 -7.59 -41.37 24.15
C VAL A 15 -6.11 -41.62 23.98
N PHE A 16 -5.32 -40.56 24.18
CA PHE A 16 -3.88 -40.65 24.31
C PHE A 16 -3.39 -39.68 25.38
N TYR A 17 -2.15 -39.88 25.84
CA TYR A 17 -1.54 -39.03 26.86
C TYR A 17 -0.42 -38.22 26.24
N LEU A 18 -0.42 -36.91 26.51
CA LEU A 18 0.68 -35.99 26.23
C LEU A 18 1.72 -36.08 27.37
N GLU A 19 2.85 -35.43 27.16
CA GLU A 19 3.84 -35.25 28.21
C GLU A 19 3.22 -34.55 29.43
N LYS A 20 3.87 -34.74 30.59
CA LYS A 20 3.43 -34.11 31.83
C LYS A 20 3.52 -32.58 31.68
N ASP A 21 2.57 -31.88 32.28
CA ASP A 21 2.63 -30.42 32.39
C ASP A 21 3.74 -29.98 33.39
N VAL A 22 3.96 -28.67 33.49
CA VAL A 22 4.95 -28.07 34.41
C VAL A 22 4.74 -28.47 35.88
N ASN A 23 3.54 -28.95 36.24
CA ASN A 23 3.18 -29.41 37.56
C ASN A 23 3.26 -30.94 37.69
N GLY A 24 3.80 -31.65 36.72
CA GLY A 24 3.96 -33.10 36.74
C GLY A 24 2.69 -33.92 36.45
N LYS A 25 1.56 -33.25 36.11
CA LYS A 25 0.28 -33.92 35.84
C LYS A 25 0.21 -34.42 34.39
N ARG A 26 -0.19 -35.66 34.20
CA ARG A 26 -0.39 -36.24 32.87
C ARG A 26 -1.57 -35.59 32.16
N ARG A 27 -1.34 -35.00 31.00
CA ARG A 27 -2.38 -34.39 30.15
C ARG A 27 -2.99 -35.49 29.26
N GLN A 28 -4.29 -35.75 29.46
CA GLN A 28 -5.05 -36.70 28.65
C GLN A 28 -5.83 -35.97 27.56
N LYS A 29 -5.76 -36.46 26.33
CA LYS A 29 -6.59 -35.99 25.22
C LYS A 29 -7.55 -37.09 24.79
N LYS A 30 -8.83 -36.70 24.63
CA LYS A 30 -9.92 -37.59 24.20
C LYS A 30 -10.62 -36.95 22.99
N LYS A 31 -10.79 -37.66 21.89
CA LYS A 31 -11.58 -37.25 20.73
C LYS A 31 -12.68 -38.26 20.48
N ARG A 32 -13.93 -37.76 20.44
CA ARG A 32 -15.16 -38.55 20.31
C ARG A 32 -15.78 -38.36 18.91
N GLY A 33 -16.84 -39.15 18.62
CA GLY A 33 -17.70 -38.94 17.47
C GLY A 33 -17.32 -39.73 16.23
N PHE A 34 -16.53 -40.81 16.36
CA PHE A 34 -16.23 -41.70 15.23
C PHE A 34 -17.34 -42.75 15.08
N LYS A 35 -17.75 -43.00 13.84
CA LYS A 35 -18.79 -44.00 13.54
C LYS A 35 -18.27 -45.43 13.70
N THR A 36 -16.98 -45.66 13.42
CA THR A 36 -16.38 -46.99 13.44
C THR A 36 -15.10 -47.03 14.29
N LYS A 37 -14.75 -48.21 14.81
CA LYS A 37 -13.48 -48.48 15.51
C LYS A 37 -12.28 -48.17 14.60
N LYS A 38 -12.39 -48.54 13.30
CA LYS A 38 -11.34 -48.34 12.29
C LYS A 38 -11.02 -46.87 12.06
N GLU A 39 -12.06 -46.03 11.98
CA GLU A 39 -11.90 -44.56 11.87
C GLU A 39 -11.21 -43.97 13.12
N ALA A 40 -11.64 -44.35 14.30
CA ALA A 40 -11.04 -43.90 15.55
C ALA A 40 -9.58 -44.33 15.68
N GLN A 41 -9.25 -45.57 15.26
CA GLN A 41 -7.87 -46.08 15.27
C GLN A 41 -6.98 -45.35 14.26
N LYS A 42 -7.47 -45.09 13.05
CA LYS A 42 -6.76 -44.30 12.05
C LYS A 42 -6.44 -42.92 12.56
N ALA A 43 -7.43 -42.22 13.12
CA ALA A 43 -7.26 -40.89 13.68
C ALA A 43 -6.31 -40.84 14.89
N LEU A 44 -6.31 -41.90 15.73
CA LEU A 44 -5.36 -42.04 16.83
C LEU A 44 -3.92 -42.19 16.29
N ASN A 45 -3.72 -43.07 15.30
CA ASN A 45 -2.40 -43.27 14.70
C ASN A 45 -1.87 -41.98 14.04
N GLU A 46 -2.72 -41.23 13.36
CA GLU A 46 -2.36 -39.94 12.79
C GLU A 46 -1.95 -38.93 13.89
N ALA A 47 -2.68 -38.86 15.01
CA ALA A 47 -2.35 -37.98 16.13
C ALA A 47 -1.02 -38.40 16.81
N ILE A 48 -0.79 -39.68 17.04
CA ILE A 48 0.47 -40.21 17.61
C ILE A 48 1.65 -39.92 16.68
N ASN A 49 1.48 -40.14 15.36
CA ASN A 49 2.51 -39.83 14.38
C ASN A 49 2.84 -38.33 14.33
N ALA A 50 1.83 -37.48 14.43
CA ALA A 50 2.03 -36.01 14.49
C ALA A 50 2.81 -35.60 15.74
N ILE A 51 2.52 -36.22 16.90
CA ILE A 51 3.23 -35.97 18.15
C ILE A 51 4.69 -36.44 18.04
N ASN A 52 4.93 -37.64 17.54
CA ASN A 52 6.27 -38.19 17.37
C ASN A 52 7.14 -37.37 16.40
N LYS A 53 6.50 -36.71 15.43
CA LYS A 53 7.16 -35.76 14.49
C LYS A 53 7.27 -34.35 15.04
N GLY A 54 6.77 -34.06 16.24
CA GLY A 54 6.73 -32.70 16.79
C GLY A 54 5.77 -31.73 16.06
N THR A 55 4.87 -32.27 15.22
CA THR A 55 3.94 -31.46 14.41
C THR A 55 2.50 -31.46 14.96
N TYR A 56 2.30 -31.98 16.16
CA TYR A 56 0.98 -32.00 16.79
C TYR A 56 0.63 -30.65 17.35
N ILE A 57 -0.36 -29.99 16.76
CA ILE A 57 -0.95 -28.75 17.27
C ILE A 57 -2.29 -29.08 17.91
N GLU A 58 -2.46 -28.67 19.15
CA GLU A 58 -3.74 -28.81 19.84
C GLU A 58 -4.81 -27.93 19.18
N PRO A 59 -5.98 -28.49 18.77
CA PRO A 59 -7.01 -27.68 18.13
C PRO A 59 -7.41 -26.51 19.04
N SER A 60 -7.16 -25.29 18.59
CA SER A 60 -7.54 -24.09 19.31
C SER A 60 -9.05 -23.86 19.21
N ASN A 61 -9.70 -23.62 20.36
CA ASN A 61 -11.07 -23.14 20.41
C ASN A 61 -11.18 -21.62 20.29
N LEU A 62 -10.05 -20.93 20.04
CA LEU A 62 -9.99 -19.50 19.89
C LEU A 62 -10.85 -19.03 18.70
N VAL A 63 -11.74 -18.11 18.96
CA VAL A 63 -12.60 -17.51 17.94
C VAL A 63 -11.75 -16.56 17.09
N TYR A 64 -11.95 -16.57 15.77
CA TYR A 64 -11.12 -15.82 14.85
C TYR A 64 -11.15 -14.31 15.13
N LYS A 65 -12.28 -13.77 15.58
CA LYS A 65 -12.39 -12.36 16.00
C LYS A 65 -11.41 -12.03 17.14
N ASP A 66 -11.41 -12.82 18.20
CA ASP A 66 -10.56 -12.58 19.37
C ASP A 66 -9.07 -12.72 19.00
N TYR A 67 -8.77 -13.70 18.12
CA TYR A 67 -7.45 -13.85 17.56
C TYR A 67 -7.02 -12.62 16.74
N LEU A 68 -7.89 -12.11 15.86
CA LEU A 68 -7.60 -10.93 15.04
C LEU A 68 -7.33 -9.68 15.88
N GLU A 69 -8.02 -9.49 17.00
CA GLU A 69 -7.79 -8.39 17.93
C GLU A 69 -6.39 -8.49 18.56
N GLN A 70 -6.00 -9.67 19.02
CA GLN A 70 -4.67 -9.95 19.58
C GLN A 70 -3.59 -9.76 18.52
N TRP A 71 -3.75 -10.37 17.34
CA TRP A 71 -2.82 -10.25 16.23
C TRP A 71 -2.64 -8.79 15.80
N PHE A 72 -3.72 -8.05 15.65
CA PHE A 72 -3.66 -6.65 15.21
C PHE A 72 -3.02 -5.74 16.26
N SER A 73 -3.21 -6.00 17.55
CA SER A 73 -2.55 -5.26 18.62
C SER A 73 -1.03 -5.32 18.55
N THR A 74 -0.48 -6.47 18.12
CA THR A 74 0.95 -6.67 17.85
C THR A 74 1.36 -6.10 16.51
N LYS A 75 0.57 -6.39 15.45
CA LYS A 75 0.86 -6.00 14.07
C LYS A 75 0.96 -4.50 13.86
N LYS A 76 0.08 -3.71 14.52
CA LYS A 76 0.08 -2.23 14.41
C LYS A 76 1.41 -1.59 14.77
N ASN A 77 2.22 -2.22 15.64
CA ASN A 77 3.52 -1.70 16.06
C ASN A 77 4.60 -1.89 14.99
N SER A 78 4.40 -2.82 14.04
CA SER A 78 5.34 -3.13 12.95
C SER A 78 5.00 -2.47 11.62
N ILE A 79 3.89 -1.73 11.53
CA ILE A 79 3.42 -1.09 10.31
C ILE A 79 3.19 0.41 10.52
N GLY A 80 3.25 1.18 9.43
CA GLY A 80 3.02 2.63 9.51
C GLY A 80 1.57 2.98 9.90
N ILE A 81 1.38 4.11 10.58
CA ILE A 81 0.10 4.58 11.13
C ILE A 81 -1.05 4.52 10.11
N GLN A 82 -0.82 4.94 8.86
CA GLN A 82 -1.86 4.92 7.82
C GLN A 82 -2.22 3.50 7.40
N THR A 83 -1.24 2.59 7.34
CA THR A 83 -1.48 1.17 7.07
C THR A 83 -2.29 0.54 8.20
N ALA A 84 -1.97 0.88 9.45
CA ALA A 84 -2.71 0.40 10.61
C ALA A 84 -4.19 0.86 10.57
N LYS A 85 -4.47 2.12 10.24
CA LYS A 85 -5.85 2.62 10.04
C LYS A 85 -6.60 1.87 8.94
N VAL A 86 -5.93 1.58 7.82
CA VAL A 86 -6.53 0.79 6.73
C VAL A 86 -6.84 -0.64 7.18
N TYR A 87 -5.92 -1.28 7.92
CA TYR A 87 -6.15 -2.62 8.47
C TYR A 87 -7.32 -2.61 9.45
N GLU A 88 -7.36 -1.67 10.37
CA GLU A 88 -8.44 -1.53 11.34
C GLU A 88 -9.80 -1.37 10.68
N ASN A 89 -9.90 -0.52 9.66
CA ASN A 89 -11.14 -0.32 8.91
C ASN A 89 -11.63 -1.61 8.23
N TYR A 90 -10.73 -2.37 7.58
CA TYR A 90 -11.11 -3.63 6.95
C TYR A 90 -11.42 -4.73 7.97
N LEU A 91 -10.65 -4.81 9.07
CA LEU A 91 -10.90 -5.76 10.14
C LEU A 91 -12.29 -5.55 10.75
N LYS A 92 -12.58 -4.32 11.22
CA LYS A 92 -13.84 -4.00 11.91
C LYS A 92 -15.03 -3.93 10.97
N GLY A 93 -14.85 -3.35 9.78
CA GLY A 93 -15.95 -3.11 8.86
C GLY A 93 -16.34 -4.30 7.99
N ARG A 94 -15.46 -5.31 7.81
CA ARG A 94 -15.71 -6.39 6.87
C ARG A 94 -15.30 -7.77 7.35
N ILE A 95 -14.05 -7.94 7.82
CA ILE A 95 -13.50 -9.28 8.11
C ILE A 95 -14.13 -9.87 9.37
N MET A 96 -14.13 -9.13 10.47
CA MET A 96 -14.69 -9.60 11.73
C MET A 96 -16.21 -9.85 11.66
N PRO A 97 -17.04 -9.00 11.02
CA PRO A 97 -18.46 -9.29 10.87
C PRO A 97 -18.74 -10.57 10.06
N ALA A 98 -17.98 -10.84 9.01
CA ALA A 98 -18.22 -11.97 8.13
C ALA A 98 -17.58 -13.28 8.61
N LEU A 99 -16.38 -13.21 9.16
CA LEU A 99 -15.54 -14.39 9.45
C LEU A 99 -15.21 -14.55 10.93
N GLY A 100 -15.49 -13.55 11.75
CA GLY A 100 -15.06 -13.51 13.16
C GLY A 100 -15.61 -14.62 14.03
N ASN A 101 -16.79 -15.14 13.75
CA ASN A 101 -17.47 -16.16 14.59
C ASN A 101 -16.94 -17.59 14.37
N TYR A 102 -16.08 -17.80 13.38
CA TYR A 102 -15.47 -19.12 13.20
C TYR A 102 -14.35 -19.36 14.22
N THR A 103 -14.26 -20.59 14.74
CA THR A 103 -13.07 -21.01 15.50
C THR A 103 -11.91 -21.27 14.56
N LEU A 104 -10.69 -20.94 14.97
CA LEU A 104 -9.48 -21.15 14.14
C LEU A 104 -9.34 -22.61 13.68
N SER A 105 -9.65 -23.56 14.54
CA SER A 105 -9.56 -25.01 14.22
C SER A 105 -10.59 -25.48 13.18
N LYS A 106 -11.71 -24.76 13.02
CA LYS A 106 -12.76 -25.06 12.02
C LYS A 106 -12.71 -24.16 10.81
N PHE A 107 -11.81 -23.17 10.81
CA PHE A 107 -11.69 -22.23 9.71
C PHE A 107 -11.15 -22.94 8.46
N SER A 108 -11.79 -22.73 7.34
CA SER A 108 -11.49 -23.46 6.09
C SER A 108 -11.39 -22.55 4.89
N THR A 109 -10.74 -23.04 3.82
CA THR A 109 -10.62 -22.32 2.54
C THR A 109 -11.97 -21.89 1.97
N ILE A 110 -13.02 -22.73 2.16
CA ILE A 110 -14.36 -22.45 1.64
C ILE A 110 -14.99 -21.20 2.28
N HIS A 111 -14.80 -21.01 3.58
CA HIS A 111 -15.32 -19.83 4.28
C HIS A 111 -14.70 -18.55 3.74
N ILE A 112 -13.37 -18.57 3.49
CA ILE A 112 -12.67 -17.41 2.93
C ILE A 112 -13.08 -17.20 1.48
N GLN A 113 -13.18 -18.27 0.67
CA GLN A 113 -13.57 -18.17 -0.74
C GLN A 113 -14.98 -17.59 -0.88
N SER A 114 -15.95 -18.05 -0.07
CA SER A 114 -17.31 -17.51 -0.07
C SER A 114 -17.33 -16.02 0.30
N PHE A 115 -16.53 -15.62 1.29
CA PHE A 115 -16.38 -14.22 1.66
C PHE A 115 -15.75 -13.37 0.54
N ILE A 116 -14.71 -13.87 -0.13
CA ILE A 116 -14.12 -13.17 -1.28
C ILE A 116 -15.11 -13.04 -2.44
N ASN A 117 -15.92 -14.06 -2.68
CA ASN A 117 -16.98 -14.03 -3.70
C ASN A 117 -18.04 -12.98 -3.37
N SER A 118 -18.49 -12.91 -2.10
CA SER A 118 -19.48 -11.89 -1.69
C SER A 118 -18.95 -10.46 -1.85
N LEU A 119 -17.67 -10.20 -1.55
CA LEU A 119 -17.07 -8.89 -1.80
C LEU A 119 -17.03 -8.53 -3.29
N ASN A 120 -16.86 -9.51 -4.16
CA ASN A 120 -16.90 -9.31 -5.61
C ASN A 120 -18.33 -9.04 -6.10
N GLU A 121 -19.33 -9.75 -5.56
CA GLU A 121 -20.76 -9.53 -5.84
C GLU A 121 -21.24 -8.16 -5.35
N GLU A 122 -20.70 -7.66 -4.22
CA GLU A 122 -20.92 -6.28 -3.76
C GLU A 122 -20.28 -5.22 -4.68
N GLY A 123 -19.56 -5.60 -5.73
CA GLY A 123 -18.93 -4.69 -6.69
C GLY A 123 -17.63 -4.04 -6.21
N LEU A 124 -16.94 -4.59 -5.20
CA LEU A 124 -15.64 -4.08 -4.78
C LEU A 124 -14.59 -4.31 -5.86
N SER A 125 -13.67 -3.34 -6.00
CA SER A 125 -12.56 -3.50 -6.94
C SER A 125 -11.65 -4.66 -6.56
N SER A 126 -11.09 -5.35 -7.57
CA SER A 126 -10.12 -6.45 -7.36
C SER A 126 -8.93 -6.02 -6.47
N ALA A 127 -8.51 -4.75 -6.56
CA ALA A 127 -7.45 -4.19 -5.71
C ALA A 127 -7.87 -4.10 -4.23
N THR A 128 -9.12 -3.73 -3.96
CA THR A 128 -9.69 -3.69 -2.60
C THR A 128 -9.82 -5.10 -2.04
N ILE A 129 -10.39 -6.03 -2.82
CA ILE A 129 -10.53 -7.44 -2.46
C ILE A 129 -9.17 -8.04 -2.12
N LYS A 130 -8.15 -7.77 -2.95
CA LYS A 130 -6.78 -8.23 -2.70
C LYS A 130 -6.23 -7.72 -1.36
N LYS A 131 -6.46 -6.45 -1.02
CA LYS A 131 -6.03 -5.89 0.28
C LYS A 131 -6.70 -6.58 1.47
N VAL A 132 -8.02 -6.79 1.40
CA VAL A 132 -8.78 -7.52 2.42
C VAL A 132 -8.25 -8.94 2.57
N PHE A 133 -8.04 -9.63 1.45
CA PHE A 133 -7.48 -10.97 1.43
C PHE A 133 -6.06 -11.04 2.02
N GLU A 134 -5.19 -10.09 1.71
CA GLU A 134 -3.84 -10.03 2.26
C GLU A 134 -3.83 -9.89 3.79
N ILE A 135 -4.79 -9.17 4.37
CA ILE A 135 -4.94 -9.09 5.83
C ILE A 135 -5.29 -10.46 6.41
N ILE A 136 -6.27 -11.16 5.82
CA ILE A 136 -6.67 -12.50 6.25
C ILE A 136 -5.49 -13.47 6.12
N ARG A 137 -4.82 -13.48 4.96
CA ARG A 137 -3.68 -14.34 4.70
C ARG A 137 -2.54 -14.12 5.71
N ASN A 138 -2.19 -12.85 5.97
CA ASN A 138 -1.11 -12.50 6.89
C ASN A 138 -1.46 -12.87 8.33
N SER A 139 -2.72 -12.72 8.76
CA SER A 139 -3.15 -13.15 10.08
C SER A 139 -3.07 -14.66 10.25
N LEU A 140 -3.47 -15.43 9.23
CA LEU A 140 -3.41 -16.89 9.26
C LEU A 140 -1.98 -17.43 9.11
N GLU A 141 -1.09 -16.74 8.41
CA GLU A 141 0.34 -17.07 8.40
C GLU A 141 0.93 -16.95 9.79
N HIS A 142 0.66 -15.83 10.45
CA HIS A 142 1.06 -15.65 11.85
C HIS A 142 0.45 -16.72 12.79
N ALA A 143 -0.79 -17.19 12.52
CA ALA A 143 -1.37 -18.28 13.28
C ALA A 143 -0.63 -19.62 13.07
N VAL A 144 -0.06 -19.83 11.89
CA VAL A 144 0.82 -20.97 11.59
C VAL A 144 2.14 -20.82 12.34
N ASP A 145 2.78 -19.64 12.24
CA ASP A 145 4.06 -19.35 12.91
C ASP A 145 3.99 -19.53 14.43
N PHE A 146 2.81 -19.27 15.01
CA PHE A 146 2.53 -19.43 16.45
C PHE A 146 1.88 -20.76 16.80
N GLU A 147 1.92 -21.73 15.89
CA GLU A 147 1.42 -23.09 16.09
C GLU A 147 -0.06 -23.16 16.55
N LEU A 148 -0.89 -22.16 16.22
CA LEU A 148 -2.32 -22.17 16.49
C LEU A 148 -3.11 -22.98 15.47
N VAL A 149 -2.58 -23.10 14.25
CA VAL A 149 -3.13 -23.90 13.15
C VAL A 149 -2.01 -24.57 12.34
N HIS A 150 -2.29 -25.74 11.76
CA HIS A 150 -1.28 -26.50 11.01
C HIS A 150 -0.88 -25.89 9.66
N LYS A 151 -1.78 -25.13 9.05
CA LYS A 151 -1.58 -24.58 7.70
C LYS A 151 -2.43 -23.34 7.49
N ASN A 152 -1.95 -22.47 6.64
CA ASN A 152 -2.71 -21.30 6.19
C ASN A 152 -3.75 -21.71 5.14
N VAL A 153 -5.02 -21.77 5.56
CA VAL A 153 -6.14 -22.15 4.68
C VAL A 153 -6.45 -21.10 3.60
N ALA A 154 -5.92 -19.87 3.72
CA ALA A 154 -6.03 -18.85 2.70
C ALA A 154 -5.14 -19.12 1.47
N SER A 155 -4.11 -19.98 1.57
CA SER A 155 -3.14 -20.20 0.48
C SER A 155 -3.75 -20.73 -0.82
N LYS A 156 -4.90 -21.39 -0.76
CA LYS A 156 -5.61 -21.98 -1.91
C LYS A 156 -6.80 -21.13 -2.42
N VAL A 157 -7.06 -19.98 -1.82
CA VAL A 157 -8.14 -19.07 -2.23
C VAL A 157 -7.81 -18.43 -3.56
N LYS A 158 -8.78 -18.38 -4.47
CA LYS A 158 -8.68 -17.72 -5.77
C LYS A 158 -9.26 -16.31 -5.70
N LEU A 159 -8.47 -15.33 -6.13
CA LEU A 159 -8.91 -13.95 -6.22
C LEU A 159 -9.51 -13.66 -7.61
N PRO A 160 -10.45 -12.70 -7.71
CA PRO A 160 -10.95 -12.24 -9.00
C PRO A 160 -9.80 -11.66 -9.84
N LYS A 161 -9.89 -11.86 -11.16
CA LYS A 161 -8.92 -11.30 -12.10
C LYS A 161 -8.91 -9.78 -12.01
N SER A 162 -7.74 -9.19 -11.97
CA SER A 162 -7.56 -7.74 -12.00
C SER A 162 -7.53 -7.29 -13.46
N ASN A 163 -8.55 -6.59 -13.90
CA ASN A 163 -8.48 -5.84 -15.14
C ASN A 163 -7.67 -4.57 -14.84
N LYS A 164 -6.39 -4.57 -15.20
CA LYS A 164 -5.58 -3.35 -15.15
C LYS A 164 -6.20 -2.36 -16.15
N LYS A 165 -6.81 -1.29 -15.63
CA LYS A 165 -7.15 -0.15 -16.48
C LYS A 165 -5.85 0.49 -16.94
N GLU A 166 -5.75 0.77 -18.22
CA GLU A 166 -4.65 1.59 -18.75
C GLU A 166 -4.63 2.94 -18.03
N MET A 167 -3.43 3.41 -17.78
CA MET A 167 -3.21 4.65 -17.07
C MET A 167 -3.34 5.80 -18.06
N THR A 168 -4.30 6.66 -17.82
CA THR A 168 -4.43 7.90 -18.59
C THR A 168 -3.39 8.90 -18.10
N VAL A 169 -2.60 9.44 -19.03
CA VAL A 169 -1.62 10.51 -18.80
C VAL A 169 -1.85 11.61 -19.81
N TRP A 170 -1.47 12.84 -19.47
CA TRP A 170 -1.58 13.98 -20.38
C TRP A 170 -0.43 14.01 -21.39
N ASN A 171 -0.73 14.48 -22.58
CA ASN A 171 0.25 14.89 -23.57
C ASN A 171 0.76 16.34 -23.30
N GLU A 172 1.69 16.82 -24.13
CA GLU A 172 2.30 18.16 -23.96
C GLU A 172 1.25 19.28 -24.09
N GLU A 173 0.28 19.13 -24.97
CA GLU A 173 -0.78 20.12 -25.20
C GLU A 173 -1.69 20.25 -23.97
N GLU A 174 -2.14 19.11 -23.40
CA GLU A 174 -2.98 19.09 -22.20
C GLU A 174 -2.25 19.67 -20.98
N VAL A 175 -0.94 19.38 -20.84
CA VAL A 175 -0.11 19.97 -19.77
C VAL A 175 -0.06 21.49 -19.92
N ASN A 176 0.18 22.00 -21.13
CA ASN A 176 0.25 23.44 -21.37
C ASN A 176 -1.10 24.13 -21.18
N LYS A 177 -2.22 23.54 -21.63
CA LYS A 177 -3.59 24.04 -21.39
C LYS A 177 -3.88 24.14 -19.90
N PHE A 178 -3.60 23.06 -19.16
CA PHE A 178 -3.82 23.03 -17.72
C PHE A 178 -2.99 24.07 -16.97
N LEU A 179 -1.69 24.17 -17.25
CA LEU A 179 -0.82 25.15 -16.60
C LEU A 179 -1.21 26.59 -16.91
N LYS A 180 -1.71 26.87 -18.12
CA LYS A 180 -2.21 28.18 -18.52
C LYS A 180 -3.44 28.57 -17.71
N VAL A 181 -4.43 27.69 -17.60
CA VAL A 181 -5.66 27.92 -16.83
C VAL A 181 -5.39 27.99 -15.33
N GLY A 182 -4.50 27.14 -14.82
CA GLY A 182 -4.18 27.09 -13.40
C GLY A 182 -3.32 28.23 -12.87
N LYS A 183 -2.75 29.06 -13.73
CA LYS A 183 -1.70 30.05 -13.38
C LYS A 183 -2.12 31.05 -12.28
N GLU A 184 -3.38 31.45 -12.26
CA GLU A 184 -3.92 32.37 -11.28
C GLU A 184 -4.42 31.72 -9.98
N ASP A 185 -4.39 30.37 -9.91
CA ASP A 185 -4.83 29.67 -8.70
C ASP A 185 -3.71 29.65 -7.66
N SER A 186 -4.06 29.85 -6.40
CA SER A 186 -3.11 29.84 -5.27
C SER A 186 -2.32 28.53 -5.14
N ALA A 187 -2.90 27.41 -5.55
CA ALA A 187 -2.27 26.10 -5.56
C ALA A 187 -1.45 25.80 -6.84
N TYR A 188 -1.33 26.78 -7.77
CA TYR A 188 -0.58 26.58 -9.03
C TYR A 188 0.77 25.94 -8.85
N ILE A 189 1.54 26.44 -7.87
CA ILE A 189 2.90 25.92 -7.61
C ILE A 189 2.91 24.41 -7.31
N VAL A 190 1.84 23.88 -6.71
CA VAL A 190 1.72 22.44 -6.39
C VAL A 190 1.63 21.62 -7.68
N PHE A 191 0.81 22.05 -8.63
CA PHE A 191 0.60 21.37 -9.92
C PHE A 191 1.82 21.52 -10.82
N TYR A 192 2.40 22.73 -10.84
CA TYR A 192 3.61 23.00 -11.59
C TYR A 192 4.78 22.11 -11.15
N LEU A 193 5.04 22.02 -9.84
CA LEU A 193 6.09 21.14 -9.31
C LEU A 193 5.79 19.67 -9.55
N ALA A 194 4.52 19.23 -9.47
CA ALA A 194 4.17 17.85 -9.77
C ALA A 194 4.54 17.47 -11.21
N LEU A 195 4.25 18.35 -12.19
CA LEU A 195 4.53 18.14 -13.60
C LEU A 195 6.01 18.28 -13.96
N THR A 196 6.73 19.23 -13.34
CA THR A 196 8.12 19.52 -13.71
C THR A 196 9.15 18.68 -12.95
N THR A 197 8.81 18.15 -11.78
CA THR A 197 9.74 17.41 -10.92
C THR A 197 9.34 15.94 -10.68
N GLY A 198 8.09 15.58 -10.94
CA GLY A 198 7.55 14.25 -10.66
C GLY A 198 7.42 13.94 -9.15
N MET A 199 7.49 14.92 -8.27
CA MET A 199 7.33 14.75 -6.82
C MET A 199 5.94 14.24 -6.45
N ARG A 200 5.85 13.50 -5.34
CA ARG A 200 4.57 13.07 -4.77
C ARG A 200 3.85 14.26 -4.10
N GLN A 201 2.51 14.24 -4.05
CA GLN A 201 1.73 15.33 -3.42
C GLN A 201 2.25 15.72 -2.03
N GLY A 202 2.48 14.74 -1.16
CA GLY A 202 2.97 15.01 0.18
C GLY A 202 4.40 15.58 0.21
N GLU A 203 5.26 15.21 -0.73
CA GLU A 203 6.62 15.76 -0.88
C GLU A 203 6.55 17.25 -1.29
N ILE A 204 5.67 17.60 -2.22
CA ILE A 204 5.46 18.98 -2.66
C ILE A 204 4.89 19.84 -1.53
N LEU A 205 3.86 19.33 -0.84
CA LEU A 205 3.21 20.07 0.25
C LEU A 205 4.09 20.16 1.52
N GLY A 206 5.10 19.31 1.63
CA GLY A 206 6.10 19.36 2.69
C GLY A 206 7.41 20.03 2.30
N LEU A 207 7.55 20.53 1.05
CA LEU A 207 8.78 21.14 0.56
C LEU A 207 9.02 22.49 1.24
N ARG A 208 10.24 22.66 1.79
CA ARG A 208 10.65 23.90 2.46
C ARG A 208 11.66 24.68 1.61
N TRP A 209 11.69 25.98 1.80
CA TRP A 209 12.68 26.85 1.14
C TRP A 209 14.12 26.48 1.49
N LYS A 210 14.42 26.10 2.73
CA LYS A 210 15.74 25.66 3.15
C LYS A 210 16.22 24.35 2.52
N ASP A 211 15.32 23.59 1.91
CA ASP A 211 15.64 22.35 1.19
C ASP A 211 15.84 22.59 -0.32
N ILE A 212 15.79 23.85 -0.77
CA ILE A 212 16.01 24.27 -2.16
C ILE A 212 17.29 25.14 -2.24
N ASP A 213 18.16 24.79 -3.14
CA ASP A 213 19.29 25.62 -3.57
C ASP A 213 18.94 26.21 -4.95
N LEU A 214 18.47 27.49 -4.95
CA LEU A 214 18.08 28.16 -6.19
C LEU A 214 19.25 28.55 -7.07
N ASP A 215 20.45 28.66 -6.52
CA ASP A 215 21.66 29.04 -7.27
C ASP A 215 22.22 27.81 -8.01
N LYS A 216 22.21 26.65 -7.35
CA LYS A 216 22.60 25.38 -7.96
C LYS A 216 21.43 24.70 -8.70
N GLY A 217 20.20 25.21 -8.59
CA GLY A 217 19.03 24.59 -9.19
C GLY A 217 18.69 23.20 -8.64
N LEU A 218 18.72 23.02 -7.31
CA LEU A 218 18.56 21.72 -6.66
C LEU A 218 17.39 21.74 -5.66
N ILE A 219 16.59 20.68 -5.65
CA ILE A 219 15.63 20.36 -4.57
C ILE A 219 16.08 19.09 -3.88
N ASN A 220 16.18 19.14 -2.54
CA ASN A 220 16.43 17.98 -1.69
C ASN A 220 15.14 17.54 -1.00
N ILE A 221 14.65 16.32 -1.29
CA ILE A 221 13.44 15.80 -0.65
C ILE A 221 13.81 15.24 0.73
N LYS A 222 13.43 15.96 1.80
CA LYS A 222 13.77 15.58 3.20
C LYS A 222 12.56 15.29 4.07
N GLN A 223 11.37 15.79 3.70
CA GLN A 223 10.14 15.54 4.45
C GLN A 223 8.92 15.44 3.53
N THR A 224 7.83 14.96 4.08
CA THR A 224 6.53 14.87 3.41
C THR A 224 5.42 15.29 4.37
N LEU A 225 4.40 15.98 3.85
CA LEU A 225 3.18 16.22 4.60
C LEU A 225 2.33 14.94 4.58
N SER A 226 1.84 14.54 5.74
CA SER A 226 0.95 13.38 5.88
C SER A 226 -0.39 13.59 5.15
N HIS A 227 -1.11 12.50 4.93
CA HIS A 227 -2.34 12.50 4.14
C HIS A 227 -3.50 13.28 4.80
N ASP A 228 -3.45 13.45 6.13
CA ASP A 228 -4.39 14.26 6.91
C ASP A 228 -4.09 15.78 6.84
N GLY A 229 -2.94 16.16 6.26
CA GLY A 229 -2.53 17.55 6.13
C GLY A 229 -2.05 18.21 7.43
N LYS A 230 -1.76 17.44 8.48
CA LYS A 230 -1.44 17.96 9.80
C LYS A 230 -0.01 17.70 10.25
N THR A 231 0.56 16.57 9.85
CA THR A 231 1.84 16.09 10.39
C THR A 231 2.90 16.09 9.31
N PHE A 232 4.03 16.72 9.57
CA PHE A 232 5.22 16.56 8.73
C PHE A 232 6.00 15.33 9.19
N ILE A 233 6.24 14.42 8.25
CA ILE A 233 7.00 13.21 8.46
C ILE A 233 8.40 13.47 7.94
N SER A 234 9.36 13.61 8.86
CA SER A 234 10.78 13.75 8.55
C SER A 234 11.38 12.39 8.26
N GLY A 235 12.28 12.34 7.26
CA GLY A 235 12.86 11.08 6.81
C GLY A 235 11.96 10.32 5.84
N ALA A 236 12.61 9.53 5.01
CA ALA A 236 11.92 8.73 4.02
C ALA A 236 11.56 7.37 4.63
N LYS A 237 10.38 6.83 4.28
CA LYS A 237 10.03 5.42 4.55
C LYS A 237 11.11 4.44 4.05
N THR A 238 11.90 4.86 3.06
CA THR A 238 13.01 4.09 2.47
C THR A 238 14.15 5.06 2.12
N LYS A 239 15.40 4.59 2.13
CA LYS A 239 16.58 5.36 1.68
C LYS A 239 16.40 5.97 0.27
N SER A 240 15.64 5.31 -0.62
CA SER A 240 15.36 5.78 -1.98
C SER A 240 14.41 6.99 -2.05
N SER A 241 13.72 7.34 -0.97
CA SER A 241 12.87 8.53 -0.93
C SER A 241 13.66 9.82 -0.65
N LEU A 242 14.86 9.72 -0.07
CA LEU A 242 15.82 10.83 0.01
C LEU A 242 16.50 10.95 -1.35
N ARG A 243 16.22 12.00 -2.06
CA ARG A 243 16.80 12.26 -3.39
C ARG A 243 16.93 13.73 -3.65
N THR A 244 17.85 14.07 -4.53
CA THR A 244 18.04 15.43 -5.08
C THR A 244 17.49 15.48 -6.49
N ILE A 245 16.77 16.54 -6.83
CA ILE A 245 16.18 16.77 -8.14
C ILE A 245 16.80 18.04 -8.72
N ASN A 246 17.40 17.94 -9.91
CA ASN A 246 17.86 19.09 -10.69
C ASN A 246 16.66 19.80 -11.31
N LEU A 247 16.69 21.13 -11.24
CA LEU A 247 15.64 22.01 -11.76
C LEU A 247 16.05 22.61 -13.10
N SER A 248 15.07 22.82 -13.97
CA SER A 248 15.26 23.66 -15.16
C SER A 248 15.23 25.14 -14.79
N ASP A 249 15.83 25.99 -15.64
CA ASP A 249 15.86 27.45 -15.46
C ASP A 249 14.45 28.03 -15.32
N LEU A 250 13.48 27.51 -16.06
CA LEU A 250 12.08 27.92 -15.97
C LEU A 250 11.48 27.58 -14.59
N THR A 251 11.83 26.41 -14.04
CA THR A 251 11.38 26.02 -12.69
C THR A 251 12.03 26.91 -11.62
N ILE A 252 13.31 27.25 -11.76
CA ILE A 252 14.00 28.18 -10.87
C ILE A 252 13.33 29.57 -10.92
N LYS A 253 13.04 30.08 -12.13
CA LYS A 253 12.33 31.36 -12.31
C LYS A 253 10.95 31.33 -11.63
N THR A 254 10.19 30.26 -11.80
CA THR A 254 8.87 30.11 -11.18
C THR A 254 8.95 30.06 -9.67
N LEU A 255 9.95 29.35 -9.12
CA LEU A 255 10.19 29.30 -7.66
C LEU A 255 10.62 30.66 -7.11
N LYS A 256 11.49 31.40 -7.80
CA LYS A 256 11.86 32.78 -7.41
C LYS A 256 10.63 33.69 -7.37
N ALA A 257 9.76 33.63 -8.37
CA ALA A 257 8.49 34.37 -8.37
C ALA A 257 7.58 33.98 -7.18
N ARG A 258 7.45 32.67 -6.91
CA ARG A 258 6.68 32.20 -5.74
C ARG A 258 7.28 32.68 -4.42
N LYS A 259 8.60 32.71 -4.29
CA LYS A 259 9.28 33.20 -3.08
C LYS A 259 8.94 34.65 -2.79
N LEU A 260 8.88 35.47 -3.83
CA LEU A 260 8.46 36.90 -3.70
C LEU A 260 7.00 37.02 -3.22
N ILE A 261 6.08 36.17 -3.74
CA ILE A 261 4.67 36.16 -3.30
C ILE A 261 4.61 35.82 -1.82
N VAL A 262 5.25 34.70 -1.40
CA VAL A 262 5.27 34.27 -0.01
C VAL A 262 5.87 35.34 0.92
N SER A 263 6.96 36.00 0.48
CA SER A 263 7.56 37.08 1.27
C SER A 263 6.63 38.28 1.44
N LYS A 264 5.89 38.67 0.40
CA LYS A 264 4.86 39.72 0.48
C LYS A 264 3.71 39.33 1.41
N GLU A 265 3.18 38.13 1.29
CA GLU A 265 2.14 37.60 2.18
C GLU A 265 2.59 37.59 3.65
N LYS A 266 3.83 37.17 3.91
CA LYS A 266 4.43 37.18 5.25
C LYS A 266 4.56 38.59 5.84
N LEU A 267 5.01 39.54 5.04
CA LEU A 267 5.13 40.94 5.45
C LEU A 267 3.76 41.56 5.71
N SER A 268 2.75 41.33 4.86
CA SER A 268 1.43 41.92 4.99
C SER A 268 0.64 41.38 6.18
N LEU A 269 0.82 40.13 6.54
CA LEU A 269 0.11 39.49 7.65
C LEU A 269 0.83 39.59 9.00
N GLY A 270 2.15 39.89 8.97
CA GLY A 270 2.93 40.08 10.19
C GLY A 270 2.81 38.92 11.16
N PRO A 271 2.43 39.14 12.44
CA PRO A 271 2.33 38.10 13.46
C PRO A 271 1.26 37.03 13.19
N ILE A 272 0.32 37.28 12.29
CA ILE A 272 -0.74 36.32 11.93
C ILE A 272 -0.20 35.22 10.98
N TYR A 273 0.91 35.52 10.29
CA TYR A 273 1.54 34.52 9.40
C TYR A 273 2.21 33.41 10.17
N VAL A 274 1.84 32.16 9.88
CA VAL A 274 2.43 30.97 10.51
C VAL A 274 3.53 30.42 9.61
N ASP A 275 4.78 30.67 9.96
CA ASP A 275 5.93 30.33 9.13
C ASP A 275 6.39 28.88 9.31
N TYR A 276 5.99 28.01 8.41
CA TYR A 276 6.50 26.63 8.28
C TYR A 276 7.64 26.50 7.25
N ASP A 277 8.16 27.62 6.74
CA ASP A 277 9.20 27.65 5.68
C ASP A 277 8.75 26.94 4.38
N LEU A 278 7.44 26.84 4.10
CA LEU A 278 6.91 26.06 2.98
C LEU A 278 6.92 26.83 1.67
N VAL A 279 7.20 26.11 0.58
CA VAL A 279 7.07 26.60 -0.81
C VAL A 279 5.60 26.64 -1.24
N ALA A 280 4.89 25.56 -0.93
CA ALA A 280 3.47 25.38 -1.22
C ALA A 280 2.66 25.56 0.07
N CYS A 281 2.26 26.79 0.34
CA CYS A 281 1.49 27.21 1.50
C CYS A 281 0.31 28.10 1.11
N THR A 282 -0.66 28.19 2.02
CA THR A 282 -1.74 29.19 1.95
C THR A 282 -1.17 30.57 2.16
N GLN A 283 -1.96 31.61 1.91
CA GLN A 283 -1.57 33.01 2.19
C GLN A 283 -1.19 33.25 3.66
N HIS A 284 -1.68 32.43 4.59
CA HIS A 284 -1.34 32.49 6.01
C HIS A 284 -0.10 31.67 6.38
N GLY A 285 0.63 31.09 5.41
CA GLY A 285 1.81 30.28 5.63
C GLY A 285 1.54 28.84 6.03
N THR A 286 0.29 28.46 6.28
CA THR A 286 -0.08 27.09 6.68
C THR A 286 -0.04 26.13 5.48
N PRO A 287 0.20 24.81 5.70
CA PRO A 287 0.21 23.86 4.61
C PRO A 287 -1.16 23.74 3.94
N PHE A 288 -1.18 23.59 2.61
CA PHE A 288 -2.41 23.25 1.89
C PHE A 288 -2.95 21.90 2.36
N ASN A 289 -4.27 21.85 2.58
CA ASN A 289 -4.93 20.57 2.83
C ASN A 289 -4.91 19.68 1.56
N PRO A 290 -4.38 18.45 1.62
CA PRO A 290 -4.27 17.57 0.45
C PRO A 290 -5.60 17.29 -0.26
N ALA A 291 -6.72 17.24 0.48
CA ALA A 291 -8.05 17.03 -0.10
C ALA A 291 -8.53 18.28 -0.87
N ASN A 292 -8.23 19.48 -0.36
CA ASN A 292 -8.56 20.74 -1.05
C ASN A 292 -7.77 20.85 -2.36
N VAL A 293 -6.47 20.56 -2.33
CA VAL A 293 -5.64 20.54 -3.53
C VAL A 293 -6.23 19.60 -4.60
N ARG A 294 -6.68 18.40 -4.21
CA ARG A 294 -7.33 17.48 -5.16
C ARG A 294 -8.66 18.01 -5.70
N ARG A 295 -9.46 18.73 -4.89
CA ARG A 295 -10.70 19.38 -5.35
C ARG A 295 -10.40 20.49 -6.35
N THR A 296 -9.44 21.36 -6.04
CA THR A 296 -8.98 22.41 -6.95
C THR A 296 -8.45 21.81 -8.25
N PHE A 297 -7.64 20.74 -8.17
CA PHE A 297 -7.15 20.02 -9.34
C PHE A 297 -8.27 19.57 -10.27
N LYS A 298 -9.31 18.93 -9.72
CA LYS A 298 -10.48 18.48 -10.52
C LYS A 298 -11.29 19.65 -11.11
N LYS A 299 -11.38 20.78 -10.40
CA LYS A 299 -11.99 22.01 -10.94
C LYS A 299 -11.19 22.53 -12.14
N LEU A 300 -9.87 22.63 -11.99
CA LEU A 300 -8.99 23.14 -13.04
C LEU A 300 -8.94 22.23 -14.28
N ILE A 301 -8.99 20.91 -14.11
CA ILE A 301 -9.12 19.94 -15.22
C ILE A 301 -10.33 20.27 -16.08
N LYS A 302 -11.50 20.48 -15.45
CA LYS A 302 -12.74 20.82 -16.16
C LYS A 302 -12.64 22.18 -16.88
N LEU A 303 -12.01 23.18 -16.24
CA LEU A 303 -11.83 24.51 -16.83
C LEU A 303 -10.82 24.50 -17.99
N ALA A 304 -9.82 23.64 -17.93
CA ALA A 304 -8.81 23.52 -18.98
C ALA A 304 -9.25 22.60 -20.13
N ASP A 305 -10.38 21.91 -19.97
CA ASP A 305 -10.91 20.92 -20.93
C ASP A 305 -9.84 19.89 -21.32
N VAL A 306 -9.27 19.24 -20.31
CA VAL A 306 -8.27 18.18 -20.47
C VAL A 306 -8.75 16.87 -19.86
N SER A 307 -8.11 15.76 -20.24
CA SER A 307 -8.46 14.41 -19.79
C SER A 307 -8.51 14.29 -18.26
N ASP A 308 -9.55 13.64 -17.73
CA ASP A 308 -9.73 13.47 -16.29
C ASP A 308 -8.76 12.44 -15.70
N ILE A 309 -7.77 12.92 -14.97
CA ILE A 309 -6.75 12.13 -14.29
C ILE A 309 -6.74 12.40 -12.79
N ARG A 310 -6.09 11.53 -12.03
CA ARG A 310 -5.86 11.75 -10.60
C ARG A 310 -4.63 12.62 -10.38
N PHE A 311 -4.53 13.30 -9.25
CA PHE A 311 -3.33 14.09 -8.93
C PHE A 311 -2.02 13.30 -9.05
N HIS A 312 -2.03 12.01 -8.64
CA HIS A 312 -0.84 11.17 -8.75
C HIS A 312 -0.42 10.90 -10.20
N ASP A 313 -1.37 10.99 -11.12
CA ASP A 313 -1.11 10.74 -12.53
C ASP A 313 -0.33 11.90 -13.19
N LEU A 314 -0.20 13.09 -12.54
CA LEU A 314 0.74 14.14 -12.94
C LEU A 314 2.19 13.66 -12.89
N ARG A 315 2.54 12.85 -11.90
CA ARG A 315 3.84 12.20 -11.81
C ARG A 315 4.03 11.15 -12.91
N HIS A 316 2.97 10.45 -13.27
CA HIS A 316 2.98 9.52 -14.38
C HIS A 316 3.13 10.27 -15.72
N THR A 317 2.42 11.38 -15.89
CA THR A 317 2.57 12.31 -17.01
C THR A 317 4.03 12.78 -17.16
N HIS A 318 4.64 13.27 -16.05
CA HIS A 318 6.06 13.66 -16.04
C HIS A 318 6.98 12.55 -16.52
N ALA A 319 6.80 11.33 -16.03
CA ALA A 319 7.66 10.20 -16.43
C ALA A 319 7.44 9.79 -17.89
N THR A 320 6.19 9.74 -18.34
CA THR A 320 5.83 9.39 -19.72
C THR A 320 6.40 10.40 -20.73
N LEU A 321 6.27 11.70 -20.44
CA LEU A 321 6.83 12.76 -21.29
C LEU A 321 8.35 12.69 -21.36
N LEU A 322 9.05 12.38 -20.26
CA LEU A 322 10.50 12.21 -20.31
C LEU A 322 10.90 10.95 -21.10
N LEU A 323 10.16 9.86 -20.96
CA LEU A 323 10.40 8.63 -21.73
C LEU A 323 10.17 8.85 -23.21
N SER A 324 9.11 9.54 -23.62
CA SER A 324 8.84 9.86 -25.04
C SER A 324 9.91 10.77 -25.66
N LYS A 325 10.67 11.51 -24.84
CA LYS A 325 11.84 12.28 -25.27
C LYS A 325 13.16 11.49 -25.22
N GLY A 326 13.12 10.18 -25.03
CA GLY A 326 14.31 9.32 -25.06
C GLY A 326 15.15 9.37 -23.78
N ILE A 327 14.66 9.96 -22.69
CA ILE A 327 15.42 10.00 -21.43
C ILE A 327 15.54 8.59 -20.84
N ASN A 328 16.75 8.24 -20.40
CA ASN A 328 17.04 6.92 -19.85
C ASN A 328 16.15 6.58 -18.65
N VAL A 329 15.54 5.39 -18.67
CA VAL A 329 14.62 4.91 -17.63
C VAL A 329 15.26 4.91 -16.23
N LYS A 330 16.56 4.66 -16.11
CA LYS A 330 17.29 4.69 -14.85
C LYS A 330 17.30 6.10 -14.27
N VAL A 331 17.59 7.11 -15.07
CA VAL A 331 17.59 8.52 -14.66
C VAL A 331 16.19 8.94 -14.19
N ILE A 332 15.15 8.53 -14.92
CA ILE A 332 13.75 8.81 -14.54
C ILE A 332 13.41 8.10 -13.22
N SER A 333 13.80 6.83 -13.05
CA SER A 333 13.57 6.06 -11.83
C SER A 333 14.21 6.71 -10.60
N GLU A 334 15.45 7.19 -10.72
CA GLU A 334 16.18 7.92 -9.67
C GLU A 334 15.49 9.26 -9.36
N ARG A 335 15.14 10.04 -10.38
CA ARG A 335 14.43 11.31 -10.25
C ARG A 335 13.09 11.15 -9.52
N LEU A 336 12.35 10.10 -9.85
CA LEU A 336 11.09 9.76 -9.19
C LEU A 336 11.31 9.20 -7.77
N GLY A 337 12.46 8.63 -7.43
CA GLY A 337 12.72 7.94 -6.17
C GLY A 337 11.95 6.62 -6.07
N HIS A 338 12.01 5.82 -7.13
CA HIS A 338 11.56 4.44 -7.09
C HIS A 338 12.63 3.57 -6.44
N SER A 339 12.23 2.67 -5.55
CA SER A 339 13.16 1.76 -4.86
C SER A 339 13.80 0.73 -5.81
N ASN A 340 13.17 0.49 -6.96
CA ASN A 340 13.64 -0.44 -7.99
C ASN A 340 13.21 0.09 -9.36
N ILE A 341 14.12 0.04 -10.33
CA ILE A 341 13.88 0.41 -11.73
C ILE A 341 12.71 -0.40 -12.35
N LYS A 342 12.50 -1.64 -11.88
CA LYS A 342 11.40 -2.48 -12.31
C LYS A 342 10.04 -1.80 -12.13
N VAL A 343 9.86 -1.01 -11.07
CA VAL A 343 8.62 -0.24 -10.85
C VAL A 343 8.36 0.74 -12.01
N THR A 344 9.43 1.39 -12.49
CA THR A 344 9.33 2.31 -13.65
C THR A 344 9.03 1.52 -14.93
N LEU A 345 9.75 0.44 -15.16
CA LEU A 345 9.55 -0.41 -16.34
C LEU A 345 8.13 -1.00 -16.39
N ASP A 346 7.68 -1.62 -15.29
CA ASP A 346 6.34 -2.24 -15.20
C ASP A 346 5.20 -1.20 -15.36
N THR A 347 5.45 0.06 -14.98
CA THR A 347 4.46 1.13 -15.06
C THR A 347 4.38 1.74 -16.44
N TYR A 348 5.52 1.89 -17.15
CA TYR A 348 5.63 2.65 -18.40
C TYR A 348 6.04 1.79 -19.61
N SER A 349 5.96 0.46 -19.51
CA SER A 349 6.29 -0.46 -20.60
C SER A 349 5.51 -0.20 -21.89
N HIS A 350 4.30 0.36 -21.79
CA HIS A 350 3.47 0.71 -22.96
C HIS A 350 4.01 1.89 -23.79
N VAL A 351 4.91 2.70 -23.23
CA VAL A 351 5.56 3.83 -23.92
C VAL A 351 6.83 3.38 -24.66
N LEU A 352 7.43 2.25 -24.23
CA LEU A 352 8.69 1.73 -24.78
C LEU A 352 8.62 1.22 -26.24
N PRO A 353 7.50 0.68 -26.77
CA PRO A 353 7.44 0.23 -28.16
C PRO A 353 7.72 1.33 -29.18
N THR A 354 7.30 2.56 -28.91
CA THR A 354 7.60 3.72 -29.76
C THR A 354 9.09 4.03 -29.84
N MET A 355 9.86 3.65 -28.83
CA MET A 355 11.34 3.83 -28.85
C MET A 355 12.05 2.84 -29.78
N GLN A 356 11.45 1.68 -30.10
CA GLN A 356 12.04 0.71 -31.02
C GLN A 356 12.15 1.26 -32.47
N GLU A 357 11.16 2.04 -32.89
CA GLU A 357 11.20 2.70 -34.20
C GLU A 357 12.32 3.77 -34.26
N GLU A 358 12.52 4.49 -33.15
CA GLU A 358 13.60 5.48 -33.06
C GLU A 358 14.97 4.81 -33.03
N VAL A 359 15.11 3.66 -32.35
CA VAL A 359 16.35 2.87 -32.38
C VAL A 359 16.66 2.40 -33.80
N ALA A 360 15.65 1.91 -34.52
CA ALA A 360 15.86 1.49 -35.92
C ALA A 360 16.34 2.64 -36.77
N ARG A 361 15.74 3.84 -36.67
CA ARG A 361 16.21 5.03 -37.43
C ARG A 361 17.64 5.44 -37.05
N LYS A 362 17.99 5.41 -35.76
CA LYS A 362 19.35 5.73 -35.30
C LYS A 362 20.38 4.70 -35.76
N LEU A 363 19.99 3.42 -35.95
CA LEU A 363 20.87 2.42 -36.53
C LEU A 363 21.16 2.71 -37.99
N ASP A 364 20.17 3.17 -38.77
CA ASP A 364 20.36 3.58 -40.16
C ASP A 364 21.32 4.81 -40.31
N GLU A 365 21.37 5.67 -39.26
CA GLU A 365 22.33 6.79 -39.21
C GLU A 365 23.77 6.35 -38.89
N ILE A 366 23.93 5.27 -38.14
CA ILE A 366 25.23 4.73 -37.70
C ILE A 366 25.82 3.83 -38.76
N ILE A 367 25.01 3.03 -39.46
CA ILE A 367 25.41 2.08 -40.48
C ILE A 367 25.18 2.77 -41.85
N LYS A 368 26.14 3.60 -42.27
CA LYS A 368 26.17 4.21 -43.59
C LYS A 368 27.11 3.48 -44.50
#